data_fe1740557bb85f8c88d88a52c4e30a2f
#
_entry.id   fe1740557bb85f8c88d88a52c4e30a2f
#
_cell.length_a   1.000
_cell.length_b   1.000
_cell.length_c   1.000
_cell.angle_alpha   90.00
_cell.angle_beta   90.00
_cell.angle_gamma   90.00
#
_symmetry.space_group_name_H-M   'P 1'
#
loop_
_entity.id
_entity.type
_entity.pdbx_description
1 polymer ?
#
loop_
_entity_poly.entity_id
_entity_poly.type
_entity_poly.pdbx_seq_one_letter_code
_entity_poly.pdbx_strand_id
1 'polypeptide(L)'
;MKFVCEPNFLFRVAPNLYVGPQLDIMLSHAYDFENSSDTLLVGKRGLQNKDVNTFGGGLNIQYDSRDFTLNASRGHFFKIEQMFYPKLLNKYYFNCTDITYSTYVRPYKSAILAFEVNGQYNYSSQGGEVPWTYLAKSGEGNRLRGYYEGRYRDNGIIQAQIELRQHIWKRWGCALWVGGGNVFNNFQSINMERFLPSYGIGARWEMKRRVNIRFDFGFTRNKPGFCFNIGEAF
;
A
#
# COMPACT_ATOMS: atom_id res chain seq x y z
N MET A 1 -6.06 13.76 16.76
CA MET A 1 -4.96 12.97 17.34
C MET A 1 -5.14 11.51 16.92
N LYS A 2 -4.07 10.81 16.49
CA LYS A 2 -4.14 9.40 16.09
C LYS A 2 -3.00 8.66 16.78
N PHE A 3 -3.32 7.57 17.46
CA PHE A 3 -2.36 6.59 18.00
C PHE A 3 -2.61 5.26 17.31
N VAL A 4 -1.53 4.62 16.81
CA VAL A 4 -1.58 3.32 16.15
C VAL A 4 -0.48 2.46 16.71
N CYS A 5 -0.81 1.22 17.04
CA CYS A 5 0.12 0.19 17.52
C CYS A 5 -0.20 -1.13 16.81
N GLU A 6 0.68 -1.56 15.93
CA GLU A 6 0.51 -2.74 15.07
C GLU A 6 1.65 -3.76 15.27
N PRO A 7 1.73 -4.42 16.45
CA PRO A 7 2.74 -5.44 16.67
C PRO A 7 2.49 -6.66 15.79
N ASN A 8 3.55 -7.11 15.11
CA ASN A 8 3.54 -8.27 14.25
C ASN A 8 4.65 -9.24 14.69
N PHE A 9 4.26 -10.47 15.01
CA PHE A 9 5.16 -11.50 15.52
C PHE A 9 5.30 -12.62 14.50
N LEU A 10 6.35 -12.57 13.68
CA LEU A 10 6.58 -13.55 12.62
C LEU A 10 7.57 -14.62 13.06
N PHE A 11 7.16 -15.88 12.98
CA PHE A 11 7.98 -17.04 13.25
C PHE A 11 8.35 -17.73 11.93
N ARG A 12 9.62 -18.05 11.78
CA ARG A 12 10.08 -18.79 10.61
C ARG A 12 9.65 -20.25 10.71
N VAL A 13 8.76 -20.69 9.82
CA VAL A 13 8.22 -22.05 9.78
C VAL A 13 8.89 -22.92 8.71
N ALA A 14 9.45 -22.29 7.66
CA ALA A 14 10.23 -22.95 6.60
C ALA A 14 11.26 -21.95 6.02
N PRO A 15 12.18 -22.38 5.14
CA PRO A 15 13.06 -21.46 4.44
C PRO A 15 12.25 -20.37 3.74
N ASN A 16 12.56 -19.10 4.05
CA ASN A 16 11.90 -17.90 3.51
C ASN A 16 10.41 -17.75 3.83
N LEU A 17 9.80 -18.64 4.62
CA LEU A 17 8.40 -18.62 5.00
C LEU A 17 8.23 -18.28 6.47
N TYR A 18 7.45 -17.24 6.72
CA TYR A 18 7.15 -16.71 8.05
C TYR A 18 5.64 -16.68 8.25
N VAL A 19 5.20 -17.05 9.43
CA VAL A 19 3.78 -17.03 9.82
C VAL A 19 3.68 -16.55 11.24
N GLY A 20 2.68 -15.74 11.53
CA GLY A 20 2.48 -15.32 12.90
C GLY A 20 1.28 -14.42 13.14
N PRO A 21 0.95 -14.20 14.43
CA PRO A 21 -0.14 -13.33 14.81
C PRO A 21 0.24 -11.86 14.63
N GLN A 22 -0.77 -11.08 14.32
CA GLN A 22 -0.71 -9.62 14.24
C GLN A 22 -1.83 -9.03 15.09
N LEU A 23 -1.52 -7.95 15.79
CA LEU A 23 -2.51 -7.14 16.50
C LEU A 23 -2.55 -5.75 15.87
N ASP A 24 -3.69 -5.11 15.97
CA ASP A 24 -3.87 -3.72 15.57
C ASP A 24 -4.72 -3.00 16.62
N ILE A 25 -4.15 -1.93 17.15
CA ILE A 25 -4.82 -1.04 18.10
C ILE A 25 -4.76 0.36 17.52
N MET A 26 -5.92 0.89 17.17
CA MET A 26 -6.01 2.29 16.73
C MET A 26 -6.95 3.07 17.61
N LEU A 27 -6.45 4.20 18.14
CA LEU A 27 -7.21 5.21 18.84
C LEU A 27 -7.10 6.50 18.01
N SER A 28 -8.20 6.92 17.42
CA SER A 28 -8.23 8.10 16.55
C SER A 28 -9.36 9.03 16.95
N HIS A 29 -9.00 10.29 17.21
CA HIS A 29 -9.93 11.38 17.42
C HIS A 29 -9.67 12.45 16.36
N ALA A 30 -10.65 12.73 15.51
CA ALA A 30 -10.54 13.75 14.48
C ALA A 30 -11.16 15.06 14.97
N TYR A 31 -10.38 16.15 14.82
CA TYR A 31 -10.81 17.52 15.07
C TYR A 31 -11.15 18.18 13.74
N ASP A 32 -12.12 19.07 13.75
CA ASP A 32 -12.47 19.98 12.65
C ASP A 32 -12.44 19.34 11.25
N PHE A 33 -13.58 18.74 10.89
CA PHE A 33 -13.84 18.45 9.49
C PHE A 33 -14.25 19.77 8.81
N GLU A 34 -13.33 20.37 8.05
CA GLU A 34 -13.70 21.43 7.13
C GLU A 34 -14.70 20.86 6.11
N ASN A 35 -15.79 21.61 5.88
CA ASN A 35 -16.77 21.33 4.84
C ASN A 35 -16.15 21.61 3.45
N SER A 36 -15.09 20.88 3.10
CA SER A 36 -14.50 21.02 1.78
C SER A 36 -15.27 20.17 0.78
N SER A 37 -15.40 20.66 -0.44
CA SER A 37 -15.97 19.94 -1.58
C SER A 37 -15.28 18.59 -1.89
N ASP A 38 -14.20 18.27 -1.21
CA ASP A 38 -13.51 16.99 -1.24
C ASP A 38 -14.24 15.86 -0.50
N THR A 39 -15.33 16.19 0.22
CA THR A 39 -16.27 15.19 0.78
C THR A 39 -16.91 14.27 -0.27
N LEU A 40 -16.81 14.61 -1.55
CA LEU A 40 -17.22 13.73 -2.65
C LEU A 40 -16.34 12.47 -2.80
N LEU A 41 -15.13 12.48 -2.27
CA LEU A 41 -14.15 11.38 -2.40
C LEU A 41 -14.19 10.38 -1.25
N VAL A 42 -14.71 10.82 -0.11
CA VAL A 42 -15.05 9.96 1.01
C VAL A 42 -16.56 9.83 0.97
N GLY A 43 -17.10 8.76 0.40
CA GLY A 43 -18.54 8.57 0.36
C GLY A 43 -19.15 8.91 1.74
N LYS A 44 -20.38 9.41 1.76
CA LYS A 44 -21.12 9.91 2.95
C LYS A 44 -21.04 9.03 4.22
N ARG A 45 -20.44 7.85 4.12
CA ARG A 45 -20.39 6.81 5.14
C ARG A 45 -19.39 7.05 6.28
N GLY A 46 -18.38 7.89 6.14
CA GLY A 46 -17.27 7.89 7.09
C GLY A 46 -17.12 9.14 7.95
N LEU A 47 -17.66 10.28 7.56
CA LEU A 47 -17.43 11.56 8.23
C LEU A 47 -18.26 11.79 9.48
N GLN A 48 -19.22 10.93 9.77
CA GLN A 48 -20.13 11.11 10.92
C GLN A 48 -19.52 10.77 12.27
N ASN A 49 -18.39 10.04 12.28
CA ASN A 49 -17.79 9.59 13.54
C ASN A 49 -16.39 10.18 13.74
N LYS A 50 -16.30 11.15 14.64
CA LYS A 50 -15.04 11.80 15.03
C LYS A 50 -14.08 10.82 15.73
N ASP A 51 -14.63 9.86 16.46
CA ASP A 51 -13.86 8.88 17.22
C ASP A 51 -13.92 7.50 16.56
N VAL A 52 -12.76 6.99 16.21
CA VAL A 52 -12.60 5.64 15.71
C VAL A 52 -11.58 4.93 16.60
N ASN A 53 -12.09 4.08 17.50
CA ASN A 53 -11.27 3.22 18.34
C ASN A 53 -11.49 1.79 17.90
N THR A 54 -10.40 1.10 17.55
CA THR A 54 -10.47 -0.27 17.04
C THR A 54 -9.40 -1.15 17.63
N PHE A 55 -9.77 -2.40 17.89
CA PHE A 55 -8.92 -3.45 18.40
C PHE A 55 -9.08 -4.65 17.48
N GLY A 56 -8.03 -4.97 16.75
CA GLY A 56 -7.99 -6.06 15.78
C GLY A 56 -6.97 -7.12 16.13
N GLY A 57 -7.24 -8.33 15.70
CA GLY A 57 -6.30 -9.44 15.75
C GLY A 57 -6.34 -10.21 14.43
N GLY A 58 -5.21 -10.75 14.03
CA GLY A 58 -5.13 -11.42 12.74
C GLY A 58 -3.91 -12.29 12.56
N LEU A 59 -3.74 -12.75 11.35
CA LEU A 59 -2.64 -13.58 10.92
C LEU A 59 -1.90 -12.92 9.74
N ASN A 60 -0.58 -13.03 9.78
CA ASN A 60 0.30 -12.64 8.71
C ASN A 60 1.08 -13.86 8.21
N ILE A 61 1.04 -14.09 6.90
CA ILE A 61 1.83 -15.11 6.21
C ILE A 61 2.72 -14.37 5.22
N GLN A 62 4.02 -14.57 5.31
CA GLN A 62 4.99 -13.88 4.49
C GLN A 62 6.01 -14.86 3.93
N TYR A 63 6.18 -14.87 2.62
CA TYR A 63 7.28 -15.53 1.94
C TYR A 63 8.22 -14.48 1.36
N ASP A 64 9.50 -14.49 1.75
CA ASP A 64 10.49 -13.52 1.31
C ASP A 64 11.78 -14.22 0.87
N SER A 65 11.98 -14.33 -0.43
CA SER A 65 13.20 -14.85 -1.05
C SER A 65 14.06 -13.77 -1.72
N ARG A 66 13.76 -12.50 -1.43
CA ARG A 66 14.53 -11.37 -1.96
C ARG A 66 15.97 -11.42 -1.47
N ASP A 67 16.88 -11.06 -2.36
CA ASP A 67 18.31 -10.99 -2.06
C ASP A 67 18.69 -9.79 -1.16
N PHE A 68 17.83 -8.76 -1.13
CA PHE A 68 17.97 -7.59 -0.25
C PHE A 68 16.65 -6.82 -0.13
N THR A 69 16.24 -6.48 1.08
CA THR A 69 14.91 -5.91 1.34
C THR A 69 14.73 -4.50 0.78
N LEU A 70 15.74 -3.61 0.90
CA LEU A 70 15.62 -2.20 0.51
C LEU A 70 15.84 -1.95 -0.98
N ASN A 71 16.47 -2.89 -1.69
CA ASN A 71 16.74 -2.79 -3.12
C ASN A 71 16.91 -4.21 -3.68
N ALA A 72 15.81 -4.92 -3.79
CA ALA A 72 15.79 -6.26 -4.32
C ALA A 72 16.18 -6.28 -5.80
N SER A 73 17.04 -7.23 -6.17
CA SER A 73 17.43 -7.45 -7.56
C SER A 73 17.00 -8.80 -8.10
N ARG A 74 16.64 -9.72 -7.21
CA ARG A 74 16.17 -11.07 -7.53
C ARG A 74 15.28 -11.57 -6.41
N GLY A 75 14.43 -12.51 -6.73
CA GLY A 75 13.58 -13.20 -5.77
C GLY A 75 12.13 -12.73 -5.81
N HIS A 76 11.38 -13.22 -4.84
CA HIS A 76 9.96 -13.00 -4.74
C HIS A 76 9.61 -12.58 -3.31
N PHE A 77 8.63 -11.76 -3.20
CA PHE A 77 7.99 -11.40 -1.94
C PHE A 77 6.49 -11.66 -2.07
N PHE A 78 5.91 -12.38 -1.15
CA PHE A 78 4.48 -12.62 -1.06
C PHE A 78 4.03 -12.41 0.37
N LYS A 79 2.96 -11.66 0.57
CA LYS A 79 2.39 -11.38 1.88
C LYS A 79 0.88 -11.48 1.82
N ILE A 80 0.29 -12.15 2.81
CA ILE A 80 -1.14 -12.13 3.10
C ILE A 80 -1.31 -11.70 4.54
N GLU A 81 -2.07 -10.67 4.76
CA GLU A 81 -2.52 -10.21 6.08
C GLU A 81 -4.02 -10.32 6.15
N GLN A 82 -4.52 -11.02 7.16
CA GLN A 82 -5.94 -11.15 7.44
C GLN A 82 -6.20 -10.64 8.85
N MET A 83 -6.91 -9.52 8.95
CA MET A 83 -7.28 -8.89 10.21
C MET A 83 -8.77 -9.01 10.48
N PHE A 84 -9.11 -9.22 11.73
CA PHE A 84 -10.47 -9.36 12.24
C PHE A 84 -10.70 -8.32 13.33
N TYR A 85 -11.76 -7.56 13.21
CA TYR A 85 -12.21 -6.56 14.19
C TYR A 85 -13.58 -6.96 14.72
N PRO A 86 -13.62 -7.78 15.81
CA PRO A 86 -14.86 -8.36 16.30
C PRO A 86 -15.77 -7.33 16.97
N LYS A 87 -17.08 -7.50 16.84
CA LYS A 87 -18.11 -6.63 17.43
C LYS A 87 -18.00 -6.52 18.96
N LEU A 88 -17.47 -7.55 19.61
CA LEU A 88 -17.34 -7.57 21.07
C LEU A 88 -16.42 -6.45 21.59
N LEU A 89 -15.39 -6.10 20.81
CA LEU A 89 -14.37 -5.12 21.20
C LEU A 89 -14.50 -3.79 20.46
N ASN A 90 -15.36 -3.73 19.44
CA ASN A 90 -15.41 -2.61 18.51
C ASN A 90 -16.82 -2.13 18.27
N LYS A 91 -16.97 -0.80 18.12
CA LYS A 91 -18.17 -0.17 17.60
C LYS A 91 -18.37 -0.54 16.13
N TYR A 92 -17.25 -0.60 15.37
CA TYR A 92 -17.18 -1.03 13.98
C TYR A 92 -16.64 -2.46 13.93
N TYR A 93 -17.36 -3.36 13.29
CA TYR A 93 -16.90 -4.73 13.11
C TYR A 93 -16.76 -5.04 11.62
N PHE A 94 -15.58 -5.39 11.25
CA PHE A 94 -15.19 -5.63 9.85
C PHE A 94 -13.96 -6.54 9.80
N ASN A 95 -13.61 -6.95 8.61
CA ASN A 95 -12.41 -7.70 8.33
C ASN A 95 -11.60 -6.96 7.26
N CYS A 96 -10.29 -7.07 7.34
CA CYS A 96 -9.37 -6.52 6.35
C CYS A 96 -8.47 -7.63 5.81
N THR A 97 -8.44 -7.78 4.50
CA THR A 97 -7.52 -8.68 3.80
C THR A 97 -6.59 -7.84 2.95
N ASP A 98 -5.29 -7.96 3.15
CA ASP A 98 -4.26 -7.37 2.28
C ASP A 98 -3.40 -8.48 1.67
N ILE A 99 -3.22 -8.44 0.36
CA ILE A 99 -2.39 -9.38 -0.38
C ILE A 99 -1.40 -8.59 -1.21
N THR A 100 -0.12 -8.88 -1.05
CA THR A 100 0.95 -8.26 -1.84
C THR A 100 1.83 -9.33 -2.46
N TYR A 101 2.13 -9.19 -3.74
CA TYR A 101 3.11 -10.00 -4.44
C TYR A 101 4.06 -9.09 -5.21
N SER A 102 5.36 -9.31 -5.03
CA SER A 102 6.41 -8.63 -5.78
C SER A 102 7.42 -9.64 -6.32
N THR A 103 7.94 -9.38 -7.50
CA THR A 103 8.98 -10.19 -8.12
C THR A 103 10.03 -9.34 -8.80
N TYR A 104 11.26 -9.80 -8.78
CA TYR A 104 12.43 -9.08 -9.26
C TYR A 104 13.28 -9.98 -10.14
N VAL A 105 13.59 -9.47 -11.32
CA VAL A 105 14.48 -10.15 -12.25
C VAL A 105 15.57 -9.20 -12.73
N ARG A 106 16.74 -9.73 -12.98
CA ARG A 106 17.88 -8.98 -13.51
C ARG A 106 18.14 -9.42 -14.94
N PRO A 107 17.52 -8.76 -15.94
CA PRO A 107 17.71 -9.13 -17.34
C PRO A 107 19.17 -8.98 -17.78
N TYR A 108 19.88 -7.98 -17.26
CA TYR A 108 21.34 -7.81 -17.43
C TYR A 108 21.96 -7.12 -16.22
N LYS A 109 23.31 -7.06 -16.14
CA LYS A 109 24.04 -6.67 -14.92
C LYS A 109 23.67 -5.30 -14.36
N SER A 110 23.28 -4.34 -15.21
CA SER A 110 22.99 -2.96 -14.82
C SER A 110 21.50 -2.65 -14.69
N ALA A 111 20.61 -3.60 -14.98
CA ALA A 111 19.17 -3.39 -14.93
C ALA A 111 18.44 -4.38 -14.03
N ILE A 112 17.41 -3.89 -13.37
CA ILE A 112 16.46 -4.68 -12.58
C ILE A 112 15.07 -4.36 -13.10
N LEU A 113 14.31 -5.40 -13.41
CA LEU A 113 12.89 -5.30 -13.70
C LEU A 113 12.14 -5.82 -12.47
N ALA A 114 11.34 -4.96 -11.89
CA ALA A 114 10.54 -5.23 -10.71
C ALA A 114 9.04 -5.15 -11.05
N PHE A 115 8.26 -6.06 -10.54
CA PHE A 115 6.80 -6.08 -10.67
C PHE A 115 6.18 -6.23 -9.30
N GLU A 116 5.11 -5.48 -9.04
CA GLU A 116 4.30 -5.62 -7.83
C GLU A 116 2.81 -5.59 -8.18
N VAL A 117 2.05 -6.42 -7.50
CA VAL A 117 0.60 -6.33 -7.41
C VAL A 117 0.18 -6.35 -5.95
N ASN A 118 -0.78 -5.51 -5.62
CA ASN A 118 -1.37 -5.45 -4.28
C ASN A 118 -2.88 -5.35 -4.39
N GLY A 119 -3.57 -6.02 -3.51
CA GLY A 119 -5.02 -5.94 -3.33
C GLY A 119 -5.35 -5.84 -1.85
N GLN A 120 -6.14 -4.84 -1.47
CA GLN A 120 -6.70 -4.71 -0.14
C GLN A 120 -8.22 -4.69 -0.25
N TYR A 121 -8.89 -5.43 0.62
CA TYR A 121 -10.35 -5.42 0.70
C TYR A 121 -10.82 -5.46 2.14
N ASN A 122 -11.60 -4.46 2.50
CA ASN A 122 -12.24 -4.32 3.80
C ASN A 122 -13.71 -4.67 3.63
N TYR A 123 -14.21 -5.61 4.40
CA TYR A 123 -15.61 -6.02 4.32
C TYR A 123 -16.21 -6.22 5.71
N SER A 124 -17.47 -5.89 5.83
CA SER A 124 -18.23 -6.17 7.04
C SER A 124 -19.33 -7.17 6.73
N SER A 125 -19.47 -8.18 7.56
CA SER A 125 -20.63 -9.06 7.60
C SER A 125 -21.70 -8.46 8.52
N GLN A 126 -22.96 -8.81 8.31
CA GLN A 126 -24.08 -8.44 9.19
C GLN A 126 -24.41 -6.93 9.27
N GLY A 127 -24.18 -6.17 8.20
CA GLY A 127 -24.55 -4.74 8.14
C GLY A 127 -23.66 -3.81 8.97
N GLY A 128 -22.46 -4.25 9.37
CA GLY A 128 -21.46 -3.38 9.96
C GLY A 128 -20.85 -2.42 8.93
N GLU A 129 -20.22 -1.37 9.40
CA GLU A 129 -19.56 -0.39 8.55
C GLU A 129 -18.05 -0.47 8.73
N VAL A 130 -17.32 -0.31 7.63
CA VAL A 130 -15.85 -0.10 7.65
C VAL A 130 -15.59 1.38 7.99
N PRO A 131 -14.86 1.68 9.07
CA PRO A 131 -14.57 3.05 9.41
C PRO A 131 -13.65 3.69 8.37
N TRP A 132 -13.81 4.99 8.15
CA TRP A 132 -13.07 5.73 7.11
C TRP A 132 -11.55 5.64 7.23
N THR A 133 -11.03 5.41 8.44
CA THR A 133 -9.61 5.26 8.73
C THR A 133 -9.00 3.99 8.15
N TYR A 134 -9.83 2.96 7.89
CA TYR A 134 -9.42 1.66 7.35
C TYR A 134 -9.75 1.48 5.87
N LEU A 135 -10.48 2.44 5.27
CA LEU A 135 -10.74 2.35 3.83
C LEU A 135 -9.43 2.22 3.06
N ALA A 136 -9.42 1.31 2.10
CA ALA A 136 -8.31 1.13 1.18
C ALA A 136 -8.08 2.42 0.39
N LYS A 137 -6.82 2.84 0.28
CA LYS A 137 -6.48 4.18 -0.23
C LYS A 137 -5.40 4.14 -1.30
N SER A 138 -5.55 5.01 -2.30
CA SER A 138 -4.53 5.22 -3.32
C SER A 138 -3.30 5.92 -2.74
N GLY A 139 -2.12 5.64 -3.29
CA GLY A 139 -0.86 6.29 -2.90
C GLY A 139 -0.19 5.72 -1.66
N GLU A 140 -0.79 4.74 -1.00
CA GLU A 140 -0.21 4.08 0.17
C GLU A 140 0.97 3.20 -0.21
N GLY A 141 2.02 3.20 0.62
CA GLY A 141 3.17 2.33 0.45
C GLY A 141 3.95 2.57 -0.85
N ASN A 142 3.99 3.79 -1.35
CA ASN A 142 4.66 4.17 -2.62
C ASN A 142 4.04 3.54 -3.88
N ARG A 143 2.82 3.05 -3.80
CA ARG A 143 2.03 2.58 -4.94
C ARG A 143 1.27 3.73 -5.57
N LEU A 144 0.95 3.65 -6.86
CA LEU A 144 0.29 4.72 -7.60
C LEU A 144 0.98 6.08 -7.39
N ARG A 145 2.30 6.11 -7.53
CA ARG A 145 3.12 7.32 -7.34
C ARG A 145 2.62 8.47 -8.19
N GLY A 146 2.55 9.66 -7.58
CA GLY A 146 1.96 10.85 -8.17
C GLY A 146 0.55 11.18 -7.63
N TYR A 147 -0.15 10.20 -7.06
CA TYR A 147 -1.35 10.48 -6.29
C TYR A 147 -1.01 10.79 -4.83
N TYR A 148 -1.70 11.78 -4.25
CA TYR A 148 -1.69 11.98 -2.81
C TYR A 148 -2.27 10.75 -2.13
N GLU A 149 -1.65 10.34 -1.02
CA GLU A 149 -2.16 9.25 -0.21
C GLU A 149 -3.59 9.53 0.25
N GLY A 150 -4.46 8.56 -0.04
CA GLY A 150 -5.87 8.63 0.34
C GLY A 150 -6.72 9.60 -0.46
N ARG A 151 -6.24 10.12 -1.61
CA ARG A 151 -7.06 10.91 -2.52
C ARG A 151 -8.28 10.14 -3.01
N TYR A 152 -8.10 8.86 -3.31
CA TYR A 152 -9.18 7.94 -3.66
C TYR A 152 -9.22 6.86 -2.60
N ARG A 153 -10.41 6.65 -2.03
CA ARG A 153 -10.63 5.67 -0.97
C ARG A 153 -11.93 4.94 -1.21
N ASP A 154 -11.94 3.64 -0.95
CA ASP A 154 -13.15 2.82 -0.96
C ASP A 154 -12.90 1.56 -0.10
N ASN A 155 -13.86 0.66 -0.04
CA ASN A 155 -13.71 -0.59 0.70
C ASN A 155 -12.55 -1.46 0.17
N GLY A 156 -12.30 -1.42 -1.13
CA GLY A 156 -11.19 -2.16 -1.73
C GLY A 156 -10.35 -1.34 -2.69
N ILE A 157 -9.12 -1.79 -2.89
CA ILE A 157 -8.21 -1.34 -3.93
C ILE A 157 -7.51 -2.54 -4.55
N ILE A 158 -7.35 -2.53 -5.85
CA ILE A 158 -6.42 -3.39 -6.58
C ILE A 158 -5.48 -2.52 -7.39
N GLN A 159 -4.19 -2.77 -7.32
CA GLN A 159 -3.19 -1.97 -7.98
C GLN A 159 -1.99 -2.82 -8.38
N ALA A 160 -1.37 -2.45 -9.50
CA ALA A 160 -0.17 -3.11 -10.01
C ALA A 160 0.78 -2.10 -10.60
N GLN A 161 2.07 -2.40 -10.54
CA GLN A 161 3.11 -1.57 -11.14
C GLN A 161 4.27 -2.43 -11.62
N ILE A 162 4.91 -1.96 -12.67
CA ILE A 162 6.17 -2.49 -13.19
C ILE A 162 7.19 -1.37 -13.23
N GLU A 163 8.40 -1.63 -12.79
CA GLU A 163 9.49 -0.65 -12.71
C GLU A 163 10.77 -1.23 -13.29
N LEU A 164 11.36 -0.50 -14.20
CA LEU A 164 12.71 -0.74 -14.71
C LEU A 164 13.69 0.18 -13.99
N ARG A 165 14.60 -0.40 -13.23
CA ARG A 165 15.71 0.30 -12.54
C ARG A 165 16.98 0.10 -13.35
N GLN A 166 17.62 1.18 -13.75
CA GLN A 166 18.85 1.16 -14.53
C GLN A 166 19.98 1.87 -13.78
N HIS A 167 21.05 1.15 -13.49
CA HIS A 167 22.28 1.76 -13.03
C HIS A 167 23.01 2.42 -14.22
N ILE A 168 23.38 3.67 -14.09
CA ILE A 168 23.98 4.47 -15.17
C ILE A 168 25.48 4.61 -14.94
N TRP A 169 25.90 5.24 -13.85
CA TRP A 169 27.30 5.56 -13.62
C TRP A 169 27.60 5.78 -12.13
N LYS A 170 28.65 5.14 -11.62
CA LYS A 170 29.09 5.22 -10.21
C LYS A 170 27.91 4.97 -9.23
N ARG A 171 27.40 6.03 -8.63
CA ARG A 171 26.30 5.99 -7.64
C ARG A 171 24.97 6.42 -8.24
N TRP A 172 24.93 6.73 -9.53
CA TRP A 172 23.75 7.25 -10.20
C TRP A 172 23.02 6.17 -10.99
N GLY A 173 21.74 6.17 -10.86
CA GLY A 173 20.81 5.36 -11.62
C GLY A 173 19.52 6.11 -11.91
N CYS A 174 18.69 5.50 -12.73
CA CYS A 174 17.35 5.99 -13.00
C CYS A 174 16.34 4.85 -12.89
N ALA A 175 15.09 5.20 -12.77
CA ALA A 175 13.97 4.28 -12.84
C ALA A 175 12.87 4.83 -13.75
N LEU A 176 12.21 3.93 -14.45
CA LEU A 176 10.99 4.20 -15.21
C LEU A 176 9.93 3.24 -14.70
N TRP A 177 8.72 3.72 -14.49
CA TRP A 177 7.62 2.85 -14.09
C TRP A 177 6.33 3.18 -14.79
N VAL A 178 5.50 2.18 -14.87
CA VAL A 178 4.11 2.28 -15.26
C VAL A 178 3.28 1.36 -14.36
N GLY A 179 2.11 1.81 -14.02
CA GLY A 179 1.18 1.07 -13.21
C GLY A 179 -0.21 1.68 -13.22
N GLY A 180 -1.06 1.11 -12.44
CA GLY A 180 -2.41 1.60 -12.27
C GLY A 180 -3.17 0.82 -11.23
N GLY A 181 -4.32 1.31 -10.85
CA GLY A 181 -5.18 0.69 -9.88
C GLY A 181 -6.63 1.12 -10.00
N ASN A 182 -7.46 0.50 -9.20
CA ASN A 182 -8.88 0.82 -9.12
C ASN A 182 -9.32 0.72 -7.65
N VAL A 183 -10.07 1.71 -7.18
CA VAL A 183 -10.74 1.66 -5.88
C VAL A 183 -12.20 1.28 -6.09
N PHE A 184 -12.73 0.41 -5.24
CA PHE A 184 -14.06 -0.16 -5.41
C PHE A 184 -14.75 -0.46 -4.09
N ASN A 185 -16.06 -0.38 -4.06
CA ASN A 185 -16.87 -0.73 -2.90
C ASN A 185 -17.07 -2.26 -2.81
N ASN A 186 -17.34 -2.90 -3.94
CA ASN A 186 -17.45 -4.35 -4.10
C ASN A 186 -16.84 -4.77 -5.44
N PHE A 187 -16.50 -6.04 -5.61
CA PHE A 187 -15.86 -6.54 -6.83
C PHE A 187 -16.67 -6.29 -8.11
N GLN A 188 -18.00 -6.19 -8.01
CA GLN A 188 -18.86 -5.89 -9.16
C GLN A 188 -18.80 -4.41 -9.57
N SER A 189 -18.34 -3.53 -8.70
CA SER A 189 -18.21 -2.10 -8.98
C SER A 189 -16.86 -1.70 -9.59
N ILE A 190 -15.99 -2.66 -9.87
CA ILE A 190 -14.72 -2.41 -10.58
C ILE A 190 -15.07 -1.95 -12.00
N ASN A 191 -14.65 -0.73 -12.33
CA ASN A 191 -14.94 -0.12 -13.62
C ASN A 191 -13.67 0.57 -14.18
N MET A 192 -13.43 0.38 -15.48
CA MET A 192 -12.32 1.01 -16.18
C MET A 192 -12.40 2.55 -16.22
N GLU A 193 -13.58 3.13 -16.07
CA GLU A 193 -13.74 4.58 -15.96
C GLU A 193 -13.05 5.17 -14.72
N ARG A 194 -12.96 4.37 -13.64
CA ARG A 194 -12.31 4.73 -12.37
C ARG A 194 -10.85 4.28 -12.30
N PHE A 195 -10.31 3.78 -13.41
CA PHE A 195 -8.91 3.37 -13.46
C PHE A 195 -7.97 4.55 -13.19
N LEU A 196 -7.01 4.34 -12.29
CA LEU A 196 -6.05 5.34 -11.82
C LEU A 196 -4.67 5.03 -12.42
N PRO A 197 -4.32 5.57 -13.59
CA PRO A 197 -3.00 5.38 -14.18
C PRO A 197 -1.93 6.12 -13.40
N SER A 198 -0.76 5.50 -13.25
CA SER A 198 0.44 6.10 -12.65
C SER A 198 1.65 5.68 -13.47
N TYR A 199 2.41 6.65 -13.97
CA TYR A 199 3.66 6.40 -14.68
C TYR A 199 4.64 7.53 -14.40
N GLY A 200 5.92 7.27 -14.59
CA GLY A 200 6.88 8.33 -14.32
C GLY A 200 8.34 7.91 -14.46
N ILE A 201 9.17 8.84 -14.06
CA ILE A 201 10.63 8.73 -14.11
C ILE A 201 11.20 9.09 -12.74
N GLY A 202 12.27 8.39 -12.35
CA GLY A 202 12.95 8.67 -11.09
C GLY A 202 14.45 8.65 -11.22
N ALA A 203 15.10 9.52 -10.44
CA ALA A 203 16.53 9.47 -10.21
C ALA A 203 16.82 8.61 -8.97
N ARG A 204 17.94 7.93 -9.01
CA ARG A 204 18.47 7.10 -7.93
C ARG A 204 19.90 7.56 -7.60
N TRP A 205 20.17 7.75 -6.34
CA TRP A 205 21.53 8.00 -5.86
C TRP A 205 21.87 7.01 -4.75
N GLU A 206 22.85 6.15 -5.00
CA GLU A 206 23.31 5.15 -4.04
C GLU A 206 24.09 5.82 -2.91
N MET A 207 23.43 6.03 -1.78
CA MET A 207 24.02 6.59 -0.57
C MET A 207 24.99 5.59 0.08
N LYS A 208 24.54 4.35 0.21
CA LYS A 208 25.31 3.20 0.71
C LYS A 208 25.01 2.01 -0.20
N ARG A 209 25.87 1.01 -0.22
CA ARG A 209 25.70 -0.19 -1.05
C ARG A 209 24.27 -0.73 -0.93
N ARG A 210 23.55 -0.72 -2.05
CA ARG A 210 22.15 -1.17 -2.17
C ARG A 210 21.13 -0.36 -1.35
N VAL A 211 21.47 0.83 -0.92
CA VAL A 211 20.55 1.78 -0.28
C VAL A 211 20.52 3.04 -1.12
N ASN A 212 19.43 3.26 -1.82
CA ASN A 212 19.26 4.39 -2.72
C ASN A 212 18.45 5.50 -2.07
N ILE A 213 18.84 6.74 -2.32
CA ILE A 213 17.96 7.89 -2.22
C ILE A 213 17.21 8.00 -3.54
N ARG A 214 15.92 8.15 -3.46
CA ARG A 214 14.99 8.11 -4.56
C ARG A 214 14.28 9.44 -4.73
N PHE A 215 14.27 9.94 -5.96
CA PHE A 215 13.53 11.11 -6.39
C PHE A 215 12.62 10.69 -7.55
N ASP A 216 11.33 10.58 -7.33
CA ASP A 216 10.37 10.13 -8.32
C ASP A 216 9.46 11.28 -8.74
N PHE A 217 9.26 11.43 -10.04
CA PHE A 217 8.31 12.35 -10.62
C PHE A 217 7.23 11.55 -11.36
N GLY A 218 6.07 11.46 -10.74
CA GLY A 218 4.95 10.65 -11.20
C GLY A 218 3.88 11.47 -11.91
N PHE A 219 3.39 10.94 -13.01
CA PHE A 219 2.27 11.48 -13.75
C PHE A 219 1.02 10.66 -13.49
N THR A 220 -0.08 11.34 -13.29
CA THR A 220 -1.38 10.77 -13.03
C THR A 220 -2.42 11.37 -13.95
N ARG A 221 -3.67 10.93 -13.85
CA ARG A 221 -4.76 11.46 -14.66
C ARG A 221 -4.95 12.97 -14.51
N ASN A 222 -4.66 13.54 -13.33
CA ASN A 222 -5.04 14.93 -13.03
C ASN A 222 -3.83 15.85 -12.85
N LYS A 223 -2.86 15.47 -12.04
CA LYS A 223 -1.71 16.32 -11.71
C LYS A 223 -0.46 15.47 -11.51
N PRO A 224 0.72 15.98 -11.87
CA PRO A 224 1.97 15.32 -11.50
C PRO A 224 2.19 15.41 -9.99
N GLY A 225 2.96 14.47 -9.46
CA GLY A 225 3.38 14.46 -8.08
C GLY A 225 4.86 14.11 -7.96
N PHE A 226 5.50 14.66 -6.94
CA PHE A 226 6.88 14.38 -6.59
C PHE A 226 6.91 13.51 -5.33
N CYS A 227 7.81 12.53 -5.30
CA CYS A 227 8.03 11.66 -4.16
C CYS A 227 9.52 11.55 -3.87
N PHE A 228 9.88 11.77 -2.61
CA PHE A 228 11.24 11.59 -2.09
C PHE A 228 11.22 10.50 -1.03
N ASN A 229 12.15 9.54 -1.12
CA ASN A 229 12.25 8.47 -0.13
C ASN A 229 13.64 7.84 -0.11
N ILE A 230 13.91 7.01 0.90
CA ILE A 230 15.10 6.17 1.02
C ILE A 230 14.69 4.72 0.81
N GLY A 231 15.41 3.99 -0.03
CA GLY A 231 15.05 2.65 -0.52
C GLY A 231 14.30 2.69 -1.86
N GLU A 232 13.95 1.52 -2.38
CA GLU A 232 13.16 1.43 -3.60
C GLU A 232 11.64 1.44 -3.29
N ALA A 233 10.82 1.50 -4.32
CA ALA A 233 9.38 1.63 -4.14
C ALA A 233 8.75 0.35 -3.54
N PHE A 234 9.33 -0.80 -3.87
CA PHE A 234 8.90 -2.13 -3.41
C PHE A 234 10.01 -3.14 -3.61
#